data_4887ff9fa954692d138ce9079bbfcdc5
#
_entry.id   4887ff9fa954692d138ce9079bbfcdc5
#
_cell.length_a   1.000
_cell.length_b   1.000
_cell.length_c   1.000
_cell.angle_alpha   90.00
_cell.angle_beta   90.00
_cell.angle_gamma   90.00
#
_symmetry.space_group_name_H-M   'P 1'
#
loop_
_entity.id
_entity.type
_entity.pdbx_description
1 polymer ?
#
loop_
_entity_poly.entity_id
_entity_poly.type
_entity_poly.pdbx_seq_one_letter_code
_entity_poly.pdbx_strand_id
1 'polypeptide(L)'
;MMTVSPATLSRLKQGGVWVPSPLALDRRRKPLEKWQRLLTLYYIRAGARAVVPGAHTGEFSGGDAAIYRYWLTLVREMTRQYGGGRMVLMAAVSGRGYMRQAELAAREGYDIVMLAPTAFTRKSDREVVGVFRQVAGVIPVFGFELQKAVPGSREFSYPLWEKIFTIACGAKAAPFNTYRAQVMLEAAARSARNSDLVLVTGNDDRIVADLGGVFPCTVGGKVVTVEYAGGLLGHFATDTFAAVRWASAVLGAKRGRAWDFPLPEKELAHRVSMCNGALFDARNDFANSVWGVKYRLSSLGLLPGPWCFREKGRKGLADEIDRAYADAPALSDREFLAENLDSLKREVGLVP
;
A
#
# COMPACT_ATOMS: atom_id res chain seq x y z
N MET A 1 -8.74 -5.34 23.76
CA MET A 1 -8.32 -5.08 22.38
C MET A 1 -6.87 -4.59 22.42
N MET A 2 -6.05 -5.11 21.52
CA MET A 2 -4.66 -4.65 21.37
C MET A 2 -4.65 -3.24 20.75
N THR A 3 -3.81 -2.38 21.31
CA THR A 3 -3.59 -1.01 20.81
C THR A 3 -2.16 -0.89 20.28
N VAL A 4 -1.94 -0.01 19.31
CA VAL A 4 -0.58 0.30 18.86
C VAL A 4 0.21 0.99 19.97
N SER A 5 1.50 0.66 20.08
CA SER A 5 2.38 1.36 21.00
C SER A 5 2.53 2.85 20.60
N PRO A 6 2.82 3.76 21.56
CA PRO A 6 3.07 5.17 21.23
C PRO A 6 4.19 5.33 20.19
N ALA A 7 5.23 4.52 20.25
CA ALA A 7 6.32 4.53 19.27
C ALA A 7 5.84 4.12 17.87
N THR A 8 5.02 3.06 17.77
CA THR A 8 4.43 2.64 16.49
C THR A 8 3.46 3.69 15.96
N LEU A 9 2.60 4.28 16.81
CA LEU A 9 1.70 5.35 16.41
C LEU A 9 2.47 6.57 15.87
N SER A 10 3.55 6.94 16.50
CA SER A 10 4.44 8.02 16.04
C SER A 10 4.99 7.73 14.64
N ARG A 11 5.49 6.51 14.40
CA ARG A 11 5.96 6.08 13.06
C ARG A 11 4.84 6.10 12.02
N LEU A 12 3.65 5.62 12.36
CA LEU A 12 2.47 5.65 11.48
C LEU A 12 2.09 7.09 11.09
N LYS A 13 2.10 8.02 12.06
CA LYS A 13 1.79 9.45 11.84
C LYS A 13 2.83 10.17 10.98
N GLN A 14 4.08 9.70 10.93
CA GLN A 14 5.07 10.23 9.99
C GLN A 14 4.65 10.01 8.54
N GLY A 15 3.82 9.01 8.29
CA GLY A 15 3.21 8.75 6.99
C GLY A 15 4.23 8.46 5.88
N GLY A 16 3.97 9.02 4.69
CA GLY A 16 4.82 8.85 3.51
C GLY A 16 4.44 7.65 2.65
N VAL A 17 5.43 6.98 2.06
CA VAL A 17 5.26 5.90 1.10
C VAL A 17 5.26 4.54 1.80
N TRP A 18 4.14 3.84 1.75
CA TRP A 18 4.00 2.45 2.22
C TRP A 18 3.78 1.56 1.00
N VAL A 19 4.58 0.52 0.89
CA VAL A 19 4.63 -0.30 -0.32
C VAL A 19 3.83 -1.60 -0.14
N PRO A 20 2.73 -1.79 -0.88
CA PRO A 20 2.08 -3.10 -0.93
C PRO A 20 2.93 -4.01 -1.82
N SER A 21 3.85 -4.75 -1.22
CA SER A 21 4.85 -5.53 -1.97
C SER A 21 4.21 -6.57 -2.88
N PRO A 22 4.62 -6.69 -4.15
CA PRO A 22 4.35 -7.88 -4.94
C PRO A 22 5.18 -9.07 -4.45
N LEU A 23 4.71 -10.28 -4.74
CA LEU A 23 5.45 -11.50 -4.48
C LEU A 23 6.29 -11.88 -5.71
N ALA A 24 7.60 -12.03 -5.53
CA ALA A 24 8.51 -12.48 -6.57
C ALA A 24 8.27 -13.97 -6.86
N LEU A 25 7.87 -14.29 -8.10
CA LEU A 25 7.54 -15.64 -8.53
C LEU A 25 8.38 -16.07 -9.72
N ASP A 26 8.54 -17.38 -9.92
CA ASP A 26 9.03 -17.96 -11.15
C ASP A 26 7.88 -18.24 -12.15
N ARG A 27 8.22 -18.78 -13.34
CA ARG A 27 7.24 -19.19 -14.36
C ARG A 27 6.27 -20.28 -13.87
N ARG A 28 6.67 -21.05 -12.86
CA ARG A 28 5.83 -22.07 -12.21
C ARG A 28 5.05 -21.55 -11.02
N ARG A 29 5.09 -20.22 -10.80
CA ARG A 29 4.41 -19.52 -9.70
C ARG A 29 4.91 -19.91 -8.31
N LYS A 30 6.19 -20.32 -8.22
CA LYS A 30 6.87 -20.56 -6.94
C LYS A 30 7.60 -19.29 -6.49
N PRO A 31 7.59 -18.98 -5.19
CA PRO A 31 8.34 -17.86 -4.64
C PRO A 31 9.84 -17.99 -4.90
N LEU A 32 10.47 -16.87 -5.23
CA LEU A 32 11.91 -16.73 -5.48
C LEU A 32 12.55 -15.87 -4.38
N GLU A 33 13.22 -16.53 -3.43
CA GLU A 33 13.73 -15.88 -2.22
C GLU A 33 14.68 -14.72 -2.50
N LYS A 34 15.74 -14.93 -3.28
CA LYS A 34 16.72 -13.89 -3.57
C LYS A 34 16.12 -12.68 -4.28
N TRP A 35 15.15 -12.91 -5.18
CA TRP A 35 14.42 -11.83 -5.84
C TRP A 35 13.46 -11.11 -4.90
N GLN A 36 12.83 -11.81 -3.96
CA GLN A 36 12.01 -11.17 -2.95
C GLN A 36 12.87 -10.35 -1.97
N ARG A 37 14.06 -10.84 -1.61
CA ARG A 37 15.05 -10.10 -0.82
C ARG A 37 15.52 -8.84 -1.57
N LEU A 38 15.86 -8.95 -2.87
CA LEU A 38 16.22 -7.81 -3.71
C LEU A 38 15.11 -6.75 -3.72
N LEU A 39 13.89 -7.18 -4.00
CA LEU A 39 12.74 -6.28 -4.06
C LEU A 39 12.49 -5.58 -2.72
N THR A 40 12.57 -6.32 -1.62
CA THR A 40 12.38 -5.75 -0.27
C THR A 40 13.51 -4.79 0.09
N LEU A 41 14.76 -5.11 -0.23
CA LEU A 41 15.92 -4.24 -0.01
C LEU A 41 15.81 -2.95 -0.83
N TYR A 42 15.41 -3.05 -2.10
CA TYR A 42 15.14 -1.89 -2.94
C TYR A 42 14.13 -0.95 -2.28
N TYR A 43 12.99 -1.44 -1.82
CA TYR A 43 11.98 -0.60 -1.14
C TYR A 43 12.54 0.11 0.09
N ILE A 44 13.33 -0.58 0.90
CA ILE A 44 13.95 -0.01 2.09
C ILE A 44 14.95 1.09 1.71
N ARG A 45 15.82 0.84 0.72
CA ARG A 45 16.84 1.79 0.23
C ARG A 45 16.19 2.97 -0.51
N ALA A 46 15.09 2.76 -1.19
CA ALA A 46 14.27 3.82 -1.80
C ALA A 46 13.59 4.74 -0.78
N GLY A 47 13.54 4.37 0.50
CA GLY A 47 13.01 5.22 1.56
C GLY A 47 11.56 4.93 1.95
N ALA A 48 11.01 3.77 1.59
CA ALA A 48 9.69 3.33 2.04
C ALA A 48 9.59 3.31 3.57
N ARG A 49 8.42 3.63 4.10
CA ARG A 49 8.12 3.62 5.55
C ARG A 49 7.49 2.32 6.03
N ALA A 50 6.95 1.53 5.12
CA ALA A 50 6.49 0.17 5.36
C ALA A 50 6.61 -0.65 4.07
N VAL A 51 6.89 -1.95 4.21
CA VAL A 51 6.70 -2.95 3.16
C VAL A 51 5.61 -3.89 3.65
N VAL A 52 4.49 -3.97 2.91
CA VAL A 52 3.25 -4.62 3.35
C VAL A 52 3.03 -5.90 2.53
N PRO A 53 3.43 -7.07 3.03
CA PRO A 53 3.13 -8.35 2.40
C PRO A 53 1.65 -8.72 2.53
N GLY A 54 1.17 -9.58 1.62
CA GLY A 54 -0.20 -10.11 1.65
C GLY A 54 -1.28 -9.17 1.11
N ALA A 55 -0.92 -7.97 0.60
CA ALA A 55 -1.85 -7.04 -0.02
C ALA A 55 -2.32 -7.51 -1.41
N HIS A 56 -3.21 -6.75 -2.05
CA HIS A 56 -3.74 -7.05 -3.39
C HIS A 56 -2.64 -7.21 -4.45
N THR A 57 -1.64 -6.33 -4.47
CA THR A 57 -0.47 -6.43 -5.38
C THR A 57 0.33 -7.73 -5.23
N GLY A 58 0.25 -8.38 -4.08
CA GLY A 58 0.80 -9.71 -3.82
C GLY A 58 -0.22 -10.82 -4.01
N GLU A 59 -1.36 -10.53 -4.68
CA GLU A 59 -2.44 -11.47 -4.97
C GLU A 59 -2.89 -12.25 -3.72
N PHE A 60 -2.85 -11.59 -2.54
CA PHE A 60 -3.19 -12.20 -1.24
C PHE A 60 -2.45 -13.53 -0.99
N SER A 61 -1.16 -13.62 -1.39
CA SER A 61 -0.32 -14.83 -1.30
C SER A 61 -0.87 -16.03 -2.09
N GLY A 62 -1.70 -15.81 -3.10
CA GLY A 62 -2.43 -16.87 -3.79
C GLY A 62 -3.36 -17.70 -2.90
N GLY A 63 -3.61 -17.25 -1.65
CA GLY A 63 -4.35 -17.99 -0.63
C GLY A 63 -3.55 -19.06 0.10
N ASP A 64 -2.25 -19.21 -0.17
CA ASP A 64 -1.36 -20.20 0.43
C ASP A 64 -0.77 -19.71 1.77
N ALA A 65 -1.00 -20.46 2.85
CA ALA A 65 -0.55 -20.11 4.18
C ALA A 65 0.97 -20.28 4.36
N ALA A 66 1.60 -21.23 3.66
CA ALA A 66 3.04 -21.43 3.73
C ALA A 66 3.78 -20.30 3.02
N ILE A 67 3.30 -19.90 1.84
CA ILE A 67 3.79 -18.73 1.10
C ILE A 67 3.61 -17.47 1.94
N TYR A 68 2.47 -17.28 2.59
CA TYR A 68 2.22 -16.12 3.44
C TYR A 68 3.21 -16.06 4.61
N ARG A 69 3.42 -17.18 5.30
CA ARG A 69 4.38 -17.27 6.41
C ARG A 69 5.79 -16.94 5.97
N TYR A 70 6.25 -17.59 4.91
CA TYR A 70 7.57 -17.34 4.31
C TYR A 70 7.78 -15.85 4.05
N TRP A 71 6.79 -15.21 3.43
CA TRP A 71 6.87 -13.82 3.06
C TRP A 71 6.90 -12.87 4.26
N LEU A 72 6.07 -13.12 5.29
CA LEU A 72 6.11 -12.37 6.54
C LEU A 72 7.50 -12.43 7.18
N THR A 73 8.05 -13.64 7.30
CA THR A 73 9.37 -13.86 7.90
C THR A 73 10.46 -13.08 7.15
N LEU A 74 10.49 -13.20 5.81
CA LEU A 74 11.47 -12.51 4.97
C LEU A 74 11.39 -10.98 5.11
N VAL A 75 10.19 -10.41 4.98
CA VAL A 75 10.01 -8.95 5.07
C VAL A 75 10.40 -8.44 6.46
N ARG A 76 10.04 -9.15 7.53
CA ARG A 76 10.45 -8.81 8.90
C ARG A 76 11.98 -8.82 9.05
N GLU A 77 12.65 -9.87 8.59
CA GLU A 77 14.11 -9.99 8.66
C GLU A 77 14.79 -8.82 7.95
N MET A 78 14.42 -8.59 6.70
CA MET A 78 14.95 -7.49 5.90
C MET A 78 14.67 -6.11 6.53
N THR A 79 13.47 -5.91 7.07
CA THR A 79 13.10 -4.65 7.72
C THR A 79 13.92 -4.43 8.99
N ARG A 80 14.16 -5.48 9.80
CA ARG A 80 14.99 -5.38 11.01
C ARG A 80 16.46 -5.12 10.68
N GLN A 81 16.97 -5.78 9.65
CA GLN A 81 18.37 -5.66 9.24
C GLN A 81 18.68 -4.29 8.60
N TYR A 82 17.81 -3.80 7.73
CA TYR A 82 18.09 -2.65 6.86
C TYR A 82 17.21 -1.42 7.13
N GLY A 83 16.11 -1.54 7.86
CA GLY A 83 15.12 -0.49 8.05
C GLY A 83 15.47 0.59 9.07
N GLY A 84 16.54 0.40 9.86
CA GLY A 84 17.04 1.38 10.82
C GLY A 84 16.02 1.83 11.89
N GLY A 85 15.07 0.99 12.26
CA GLY A 85 14.02 1.29 13.25
C GLY A 85 12.95 2.29 12.81
N ARG A 86 13.01 2.79 11.57
CA ARG A 86 12.11 3.82 11.03
C ARG A 86 10.82 3.25 10.43
N MET A 87 10.83 1.98 10.09
CA MET A 87 9.75 1.33 9.37
C MET A 87 8.70 0.75 10.32
N VAL A 88 7.47 0.68 9.82
CA VAL A 88 6.37 -0.04 10.46
C VAL A 88 6.28 -1.43 9.86
N LEU A 89 6.19 -2.46 10.70
CA LEU A 89 5.88 -3.81 10.26
C LEU A 89 4.36 -3.97 10.17
N MET A 90 3.83 -3.83 8.96
CA MET A 90 2.43 -4.03 8.65
C MET A 90 2.27 -5.22 7.69
N ALA A 91 1.27 -6.06 7.90
CA ALA A 91 0.87 -7.12 6.97
C ALA A 91 -0.61 -7.00 6.61
N ALA A 92 -0.99 -7.39 5.39
CA ALA A 92 -2.40 -7.51 5.04
C ALA A 92 -2.89 -8.93 5.31
N VAL A 93 -4.10 -9.03 5.86
CA VAL A 93 -4.79 -10.30 6.13
C VAL A 93 -6.09 -10.37 5.34
N SER A 94 -6.42 -11.53 4.78
CA SER A 94 -7.44 -11.63 3.74
C SER A 94 -8.19 -12.95 3.75
N GLY A 95 -9.33 -13.00 3.05
CA GLY A 95 -10.11 -14.21 2.82
C GLY A 95 -10.62 -14.86 4.11
N ARG A 96 -10.97 -16.14 4.04
CA ARG A 96 -11.47 -16.89 5.20
C ARG A 96 -10.40 -17.18 6.25
N GLY A 97 -9.12 -17.08 5.87
CA GLY A 97 -7.97 -17.34 6.75
C GLY A 97 -7.51 -16.14 7.55
N TYR A 98 -8.22 -15.01 7.55
CA TYR A 98 -7.78 -13.75 8.15
C TYR A 98 -7.32 -13.88 9.62
N MET A 99 -8.01 -14.68 10.45
CA MET A 99 -7.62 -14.87 11.86
C MET A 99 -6.28 -15.59 11.99
N ARG A 100 -6.11 -16.72 11.28
CA ARG A 100 -4.85 -17.48 11.29
C ARG A 100 -3.69 -16.62 10.76
N GLN A 101 -3.94 -15.78 9.76
CA GLN A 101 -2.95 -14.83 9.24
C GLN A 101 -2.61 -13.74 10.27
N ALA A 102 -3.60 -13.20 10.99
CA ALA A 102 -3.39 -12.22 12.05
C ALA A 102 -2.58 -12.79 13.23
N GLU A 103 -2.91 -14.00 13.68
CA GLU A 103 -2.16 -14.72 14.72
C GLU A 103 -0.72 -14.97 14.29
N LEU A 104 -0.51 -15.31 13.02
CA LEU A 104 0.83 -15.52 12.47
C LEU A 104 1.61 -14.20 12.44
N ALA A 105 1.00 -13.11 11.97
CA ALA A 105 1.64 -11.79 11.95
C ALA A 105 2.01 -11.33 13.38
N ALA A 106 1.14 -11.58 14.38
CA ALA A 106 1.43 -11.28 15.79
C ALA A 106 2.63 -12.08 16.29
N ARG A 107 2.68 -13.40 16.02
CA ARG A 107 3.82 -14.26 16.40
C ARG A 107 5.12 -13.84 15.72
N GLU A 108 5.05 -13.40 14.47
CA GLU A 108 6.20 -12.88 13.73
C GLU A 108 6.63 -11.47 14.20
N GLY A 109 5.90 -10.86 15.15
CA GLY A 109 6.24 -9.55 15.72
C GLY A 109 5.96 -8.38 14.81
N TYR A 110 4.89 -8.47 13.99
CA TYR A 110 4.36 -7.34 13.25
C TYR A 110 3.69 -6.35 14.20
N ASP A 111 3.76 -5.06 13.87
CA ASP A 111 3.17 -3.97 14.67
C ASP A 111 1.65 -3.93 14.50
N ILE A 112 1.15 -4.27 13.31
CA ILE A 112 -0.24 -4.05 12.90
C ILE A 112 -0.61 -4.93 11.70
N VAL A 113 -1.90 -5.26 11.58
CA VAL A 113 -2.45 -5.89 10.37
C VAL A 113 -3.53 -5.03 9.73
N MET A 114 -3.57 -5.02 8.40
CA MET A 114 -4.62 -4.41 7.61
C MET A 114 -5.62 -5.48 7.13
N LEU A 115 -6.89 -5.31 7.48
CA LEU A 115 -7.96 -6.21 7.07
C LEU A 115 -8.40 -5.93 5.62
N ALA A 116 -8.02 -6.81 4.70
CA ALA A 116 -8.45 -6.70 3.31
C ALA A 116 -9.95 -7.02 3.16
N PRO A 117 -10.67 -6.36 2.23
CA PRO A 117 -12.12 -6.53 2.05
C PRO A 117 -12.58 -7.96 1.78
N THR A 118 -11.75 -8.80 1.19
CA THR A 118 -12.05 -10.22 0.97
C THR A 118 -12.30 -11.00 2.26
N ALA A 119 -11.89 -10.48 3.43
CA ALA A 119 -12.26 -11.05 4.73
C ALA A 119 -13.74 -10.82 5.08
N PHE A 120 -14.41 -9.92 4.37
CA PHE A 120 -15.80 -9.48 4.65
C PHE A 120 -16.82 -9.95 3.62
N THR A 121 -16.42 -10.75 2.65
CA THR A 121 -17.31 -11.24 1.59
C THR A 121 -18.60 -11.84 2.18
N ARG A 122 -19.75 -11.32 1.75
CA ARG A 122 -21.10 -11.72 2.19
C ARG A 122 -21.38 -11.53 3.70
N LYS A 123 -20.60 -10.72 4.42
CA LYS A 123 -20.86 -10.43 5.83
C LYS A 123 -21.74 -9.17 6.00
N SER A 124 -22.63 -9.20 6.97
CA SER A 124 -23.37 -8.02 7.44
C SER A 124 -22.41 -7.03 8.14
N ASP A 125 -22.82 -5.78 8.33
CA ASP A 125 -22.03 -4.77 9.06
C ASP A 125 -21.71 -5.20 10.49
N ARG A 126 -22.66 -5.88 11.17
CA ARG A 126 -22.44 -6.45 12.51
C ARG A 126 -21.33 -7.49 12.51
N GLU A 127 -21.31 -8.38 11.52
CA GLU A 127 -20.27 -9.40 11.37
C GLU A 127 -18.93 -8.79 11.00
N VAL A 128 -18.90 -7.76 10.15
CA VAL A 128 -17.66 -7.02 9.85
C VAL A 128 -17.07 -6.43 11.11
N VAL A 129 -17.85 -5.74 11.94
CA VAL A 129 -17.40 -5.22 13.24
C VAL A 129 -16.92 -6.35 14.15
N GLY A 130 -17.58 -7.50 14.13
CA GLY A 130 -17.14 -8.71 14.84
C GLY A 130 -15.75 -9.18 14.40
N VAL A 131 -15.47 -9.20 13.10
CA VAL A 131 -14.15 -9.54 12.54
C VAL A 131 -13.08 -8.55 13.04
N PHE A 132 -13.35 -7.24 13.01
CA PHE A 132 -12.43 -6.24 13.53
C PHE A 132 -12.12 -6.47 15.03
N ARG A 133 -13.13 -6.77 15.84
CA ARG A 133 -12.94 -7.06 17.28
C ARG A 133 -12.12 -8.33 17.53
N GLN A 134 -12.38 -9.40 16.77
CA GLN A 134 -11.63 -10.65 16.88
C GLN A 134 -10.15 -10.43 16.58
N VAL A 135 -9.83 -9.77 15.45
CA VAL A 135 -8.45 -9.50 15.05
C VAL A 135 -7.78 -8.54 16.04
N ALA A 136 -8.48 -7.49 16.49
CA ALA A 136 -7.96 -6.55 17.49
C ALA A 136 -7.73 -7.18 18.87
N GLY A 137 -8.25 -8.37 19.13
CA GLY A 137 -7.91 -9.18 20.30
C GLY A 137 -6.51 -9.78 20.25
N VAL A 138 -5.92 -9.88 19.05
CA VAL A 138 -4.64 -10.56 18.79
C VAL A 138 -3.54 -9.57 18.40
N ILE A 139 -3.85 -8.60 17.56
CA ILE A 139 -2.91 -7.62 17.01
C ILE A 139 -3.66 -6.33 16.66
N PRO A 140 -3.05 -5.14 16.79
CA PRO A 140 -3.66 -3.89 16.33
C PRO A 140 -4.11 -3.98 14.88
N VAL A 141 -5.26 -3.37 14.56
CA VAL A 141 -5.90 -3.53 13.25
C VAL A 141 -6.07 -2.19 12.53
N PHE A 142 -5.93 -2.26 11.20
CA PHE A 142 -6.11 -1.17 10.25
C PHE A 142 -7.26 -1.49 9.29
N GLY A 143 -8.15 -0.53 9.04
CA GLY A 143 -9.25 -0.69 8.11
C GLY A 143 -8.79 -0.60 6.64
N PHE A 144 -9.59 -1.18 5.74
CA PHE A 144 -9.32 -1.06 4.31
C PHE A 144 -10.61 -1.16 3.50
N GLU A 145 -10.95 -0.10 2.79
CA GLU A 145 -11.99 -0.10 1.76
C GLU A 145 -11.35 -0.12 0.38
N LEU A 146 -11.79 -1.03 -0.47
CA LEU A 146 -11.27 -1.25 -1.81
C LEU A 146 -12.39 -1.11 -2.83
N GLN A 147 -12.06 -0.66 -4.04
CA GLN A 147 -13.01 -0.49 -5.14
C GLN A 147 -13.79 -1.78 -5.46
N LYS A 148 -15.02 -1.61 -5.93
CA LYS A 148 -15.95 -2.72 -6.21
C LYS A 148 -15.49 -3.67 -7.32
N ALA A 149 -14.66 -3.21 -8.25
CA ALA A 149 -14.12 -4.04 -9.32
C ALA A 149 -13.27 -5.22 -8.79
N VAL A 150 -12.70 -5.08 -7.58
CA VAL A 150 -11.95 -6.20 -6.97
C VAL A 150 -12.93 -7.21 -6.37
N PRO A 151 -12.90 -8.48 -6.81
CA PRO A 151 -13.82 -9.50 -6.31
C PRO A 151 -13.77 -9.64 -4.78
N GLY A 152 -14.95 -9.67 -4.16
CA GLY A 152 -15.08 -9.76 -2.71
C GLY A 152 -15.05 -8.44 -1.97
N SER A 153 -14.83 -7.32 -2.67
CA SER A 153 -14.90 -5.98 -2.08
C SER A 153 -16.34 -5.56 -1.81
N ARG A 154 -16.50 -4.65 -0.85
CA ARG A 154 -17.78 -4.02 -0.51
C ARG A 154 -17.55 -2.56 -0.12
N GLU A 155 -18.59 -1.76 -0.26
CA GLU A 155 -18.60 -0.40 0.26
C GLU A 155 -18.88 -0.39 1.77
N PHE A 156 -18.24 0.55 2.47
CA PHE A 156 -18.48 0.78 3.89
C PHE A 156 -19.35 2.03 4.06
N SER A 157 -20.43 1.88 4.81
CA SER A 157 -21.31 3.01 5.16
C SER A 157 -20.68 3.87 6.25
N TYR A 158 -21.18 5.11 6.40
CA TYR A 158 -20.76 5.98 7.49
C TYR A 158 -20.93 5.30 8.86
N PRO A 159 -22.10 4.71 9.24
CA PRO A 159 -22.24 4.01 10.51
C PRO A 159 -21.30 2.82 10.69
N LEU A 160 -20.87 2.17 9.60
CA LEU A 160 -19.91 1.09 9.67
C LEU A 160 -18.52 1.66 9.99
N TRP A 161 -18.11 2.74 9.33
CA TRP A 161 -16.83 3.40 9.61
C TRP A 161 -16.76 3.93 11.04
N GLU A 162 -17.82 4.54 11.56
CA GLU A 162 -17.89 4.98 12.96
C GLU A 162 -17.55 3.82 13.92
N LYS A 163 -18.19 2.65 13.71
CA LYS A 163 -17.94 1.46 14.53
C LYS A 163 -16.51 0.91 14.35
N ILE A 164 -15.98 0.93 13.14
CA ILE A 164 -14.61 0.49 12.86
C ILE A 164 -13.60 1.39 13.58
N PHE A 165 -13.78 2.71 13.58
CA PHE A 165 -12.87 3.64 14.22
C PHE A 165 -12.91 3.62 15.76
N THR A 166 -13.86 2.93 16.38
CA THR A 166 -13.77 2.61 17.82
C THR A 166 -12.75 1.49 18.10
N ILE A 167 -12.32 0.73 17.07
CA ILE A 167 -11.49 -0.46 17.19
C ILE A 167 -10.15 -0.25 16.48
N ALA A 168 -10.19 0.15 15.21
CA ALA A 168 -9.02 0.31 14.36
C ALA A 168 -8.18 1.53 14.76
N CYS A 169 -6.87 1.49 14.50
CA CYS A 169 -5.96 2.61 14.71
C CYS A 169 -5.81 3.50 13.45
N GLY A 170 -6.53 3.19 12.39
CA GLY A 170 -6.54 3.93 11.14
C GLY A 170 -7.18 3.16 10.02
N ALA A 171 -7.12 3.70 8.81
CA ALA A 171 -7.68 3.06 7.63
C ALA A 171 -7.01 3.50 6.33
N LYS A 172 -7.07 2.60 5.34
CA LYS A 172 -6.74 2.86 3.94
C LYS A 172 -8.03 3.08 3.16
N ALA A 173 -8.12 4.20 2.44
CA ALA A 173 -9.17 4.49 1.47
C ALA A 173 -8.70 4.18 0.06
N ALA A 174 -9.31 3.19 -0.59
CA ALA A 174 -9.07 2.87 -1.99
C ALA A 174 -10.36 2.57 -2.76
N PRO A 175 -11.46 3.34 -2.58
CA PRO A 175 -12.69 3.12 -3.31
C PRO A 175 -12.64 3.61 -4.75
N PHE A 176 -11.62 4.35 -5.18
CA PHE A 176 -11.51 5.05 -6.47
C PHE A 176 -12.74 5.90 -6.77
N ASN A 177 -13.27 6.51 -5.71
CA ASN A 177 -14.44 7.35 -5.74
C ASN A 177 -14.34 8.38 -4.61
N THR A 178 -14.25 9.66 -4.99
CA THR A 178 -14.08 10.76 -4.04
C THR A 178 -15.19 10.82 -2.99
N TYR A 179 -16.44 10.65 -3.42
CA TYR A 179 -17.58 10.70 -2.50
C TYR A 179 -17.53 9.58 -1.45
N ARG A 180 -17.05 8.40 -1.84
CA ARG A 180 -16.86 7.28 -0.92
C ARG A 180 -15.70 7.52 0.03
N ALA A 181 -14.57 8.05 -0.46
CA ALA A 181 -13.45 8.40 0.39
C ALA A 181 -13.83 9.44 1.45
N GLN A 182 -14.69 10.43 1.10
CA GLN A 182 -15.19 11.43 2.03
C GLN A 182 -16.00 10.82 3.19
N VAL A 183 -16.76 9.76 2.96
CA VAL A 183 -17.51 9.05 4.03
C VAL A 183 -16.57 8.55 5.13
N MET A 184 -15.42 7.99 4.74
CA MET A 184 -14.40 7.54 5.70
C MET A 184 -13.75 8.72 6.43
N LEU A 185 -13.40 9.79 5.71
CA LEU A 185 -12.77 10.97 6.28
C LEU A 185 -13.70 11.67 7.29
N GLU A 186 -14.98 11.80 6.97
CA GLU A 186 -15.98 12.37 7.87
C GLU A 186 -16.14 11.51 9.14
N ALA A 187 -16.25 10.20 9.00
CA ALA A 187 -16.35 9.30 10.14
C ALA A 187 -15.09 9.37 11.03
N ALA A 188 -13.91 9.52 10.44
CA ALA A 188 -12.67 9.71 11.17
C ALA A 188 -12.66 11.05 11.94
N ALA A 189 -13.07 12.15 11.29
CA ALA A 189 -13.13 13.47 11.91
C ALA A 189 -14.08 13.52 13.12
N ARG A 190 -15.21 12.82 13.04
CA ARG A 190 -16.22 12.74 14.11
C ARG A 190 -15.90 11.71 15.19
N SER A 191 -14.90 10.87 14.97
CA SER A 191 -14.47 9.88 15.97
C SER A 191 -13.92 10.57 17.23
N ALA A 192 -14.29 10.08 18.40
CA ALA A 192 -13.67 10.51 19.67
C ALA A 192 -12.17 10.22 19.72
N ARG A 193 -11.67 9.38 18.80
CA ARG A 193 -10.26 9.00 18.65
C ARG A 193 -9.59 9.65 17.45
N ASN A 194 -10.16 10.72 16.88
CA ASN A 194 -9.67 11.34 15.65
C ASN A 194 -8.16 11.64 15.68
N SER A 195 -7.64 12.11 16.82
CA SER A 195 -6.21 12.39 17.01
C SER A 195 -5.29 11.15 16.95
N ASP A 196 -5.84 9.96 17.18
CA ASP A 196 -5.08 8.69 17.20
C ASP A 196 -5.24 7.88 15.91
N LEU A 197 -6.14 8.33 15.04
CA LEU A 197 -6.37 7.67 13.76
C LEU A 197 -5.31 8.08 12.73
N VAL A 198 -4.80 7.12 12.00
CA VAL A 198 -3.91 7.35 10.85
C VAL A 198 -4.63 6.95 9.58
N LEU A 199 -4.77 7.89 8.65
CA LEU A 199 -5.44 7.66 7.38
C LEU A 199 -4.40 7.64 6.27
N VAL A 200 -4.51 6.68 5.34
CA VAL A 200 -3.66 6.60 4.16
C VAL A 200 -4.54 6.47 2.91
N THR A 201 -4.12 7.14 1.83
CA THR A 201 -4.79 6.96 0.56
C THR A 201 -4.36 5.65 -0.12
N GLY A 202 -5.26 5.07 -0.84
CA GLY A 202 -5.06 3.95 -1.76
C GLY A 202 -5.72 4.21 -3.10
N ASN A 203 -6.12 5.46 -3.37
CA ASN A 203 -6.77 5.90 -4.59
C ASN A 203 -5.69 6.22 -5.65
N ASP A 204 -5.33 5.23 -6.46
CA ASP A 204 -4.30 5.36 -7.48
C ASP A 204 -4.64 6.41 -8.58
N ASP A 205 -5.91 6.77 -8.71
CA ASP A 205 -6.41 7.78 -9.66
C ASP A 205 -6.23 9.23 -9.18
N ARG A 206 -5.95 9.45 -7.87
CA ARG A 206 -5.89 10.78 -7.28
C ARG A 206 -4.87 10.97 -6.15
N ILE A 207 -3.80 10.21 -6.14
CA ILE A 207 -2.80 10.16 -5.05
C ILE A 207 -2.31 11.56 -4.65
N VAL A 208 -1.93 12.37 -5.64
CA VAL A 208 -1.36 13.71 -5.40
C VAL A 208 -2.38 14.63 -4.72
N ALA A 209 -3.63 14.62 -5.19
CA ALA A 209 -4.71 15.41 -4.59
C ALA A 209 -5.04 14.94 -3.16
N ASP A 210 -5.01 13.65 -2.90
CA ASP A 210 -5.24 13.09 -1.57
C ASP A 210 -4.11 13.46 -0.60
N LEU A 211 -2.85 13.33 -1.02
CA LEU A 211 -1.69 13.66 -0.17
C LEU A 211 -1.56 15.15 0.10
N GLY A 212 -1.84 15.99 -0.90
CA GLY A 212 -1.78 17.45 -0.78
C GLY A 212 -3.00 18.06 -0.09
N GLY A 213 -4.11 17.32 -0.04
CA GLY A 213 -5.38 17.80 0.49
C GLY A 213 -5.46 17.84 2.01
N VAL A 214 -6.28 18.79 2.51
CA VAL A 214 -6.77 18.84 3.88
C VAL A 214 -8.30 18.80 3.84
N PHE A 215 -8.92 18.07 4.75
CA PHE A 215 -10.37 17.78 4.72
C PHE A 215 -11.02 18.30 5.99
N PRO A 216 -11.50 19.56 5.98
CA PRO A 216 -12.17 20.17 7.14
C PRO A 216 -13.60 19.61 7.30
N CYS A 217 -13.95 19.22 8.51
CA CYS A 217 -15.28 18.77 8.89
C CYS A 217 -15.77 19.57 10.10
N THR A 218 -17.03 20.02 10.07
CA THR A 218 -17.63 20.66 11.24
C THR A 218 -18.17 19.61 12.20
N VAL A 219 -17.65 19.58 13.42
CA VAL A 219 -18.03 18.66 14.48
C VAL A 219 -18.35 19.46 15.75
N GLY A 220 -19.62 19.43 16.22
CA GLY A 220 -20.05 20.18 17.41
C GLY A 220 -19.75 21.68 17.32
N GLY A 221 -19.89 22.28 16.14
CA GLY A 221 -19.62 23.70 15.90
C GLY A 221 -18.14 24.08 15.76
N LYS A 222 -17.23 23.12 15.84
CA LYS A 222 -15.78 23.32 15.65
C LYS A 222 -15.31 22.67 14.36
N VAL A 223 -14.34 23.29 13.69
CA VAL A 223 -13.67 22.67 12.52
C VAL A 223 -12.63 21.69 12.99
N VAL A 224 -12.81 20.42 12.62
CA VAL A 224 -11.83 19.34 12.77
C VAL A 224 -11.26 19.05 11.40
N THR A 225 -9.96 19.13 11.26
CA THR A 225 -9.27 18.82 9.99
C THR A 225 -8.68 17.42 10.06
N VAL A 226 -8.98 16.60 9.06
CA VAL A 226 -8.33 15.30 8.85
C VAL A 226 -7.54 15.33 7.55
N GLU A 227 -6.52 14.51 7.47
CA GLU A 227 -5.67 14.42 6.30
C GLU A 227 -5.11 13.00 6.13
N TYR A 228 -4.70 12.67 4.91
CA TYR A 228 -3.91 11.48 4.70
C TYR A 228 -2.46 11.74 5.12
N ALA A 229 -1.94 10.90 6.02
CA ALA A 229 -0.55 10.95 6.45
C ALA A 229 0.40 10.45 5.36
N GLY A 230 -0.08 9.57 4.49
CA GLY A 230 0.69 8.98 3.41
C GLY A 230 -0.20 8.14 2.49
N GLY A 231 0.41 7.25 1.74
CA GLY A 231 -0.31 6.34 0.85
C GLY A 231 0.19 4.90 0.94
N LEU A 232 -0.72 3.98 0.69
CA LEU A 232 -0.46 2.54 0.55
C LEU A 232 -1.13 2.06 -0.74
N LEU A 233 -0.41 2.11 -1.86
CA LEU A 233 -0.96 1.90 -3.19
C LEU A 233 0.01 1.18 -4.11
N GLY A 234 -0.54 0.59 -5.18
CA GLY A 234 0.21 -0.17 -6.16
C GLY A 234 1.27 0.64 -6.89
N HIS A 235 1.01 1.93 -7.16
CA HIS A 235 2.01 2.84 -7.74
C HIS A 235 3.32 2.88 -6.94
N PHE A 236 3.23 2.87 -5.63
CA PHE A 236 4.41 2.91 -4.75
C PHE A 236 5.26 1.63 -4.78
N ALA A 237 4.75 0.58 -5.41
CA ALA A 237 5.46 -0.67 -5.54
C ALA A 237 6.39 -0.76 -6.77
N THR A 238 6.35 0.21 -7.68
CA THR A 238 7.12 0.16 -8.93
C THR A 238 8.37 1.06 -8.88
N ASP A 239 8.19 2.33 -8.98
CA ASP A 239 9.24 3.35 -9.01
C ASP A 239 9.28 4.05 -7.64
N THR A 240 9.64 3.28 -6.60
CA THR A 240 9.47 3.67 -5.18
C THR A 240 10.34 4.87 -4.79
N PHE A 241 11.56 4.98 -5.32
CA PHE A 241 12.45 6.10 -5.01
C PHE A 241 11.88 7.42 -5.55
N ALA A 242 11.45 7.44 -6.81
CA ALA A 242 10.75 8.59 -7.39
C ALA A 242 9.47 8.92 -6.60
N ALA A 243 8.70 7.87 -6.24
CA ALA A 243 7.48 8.03 -5.44
C ALA A 243 7.76 8.65 -4.06
N VAL A 244 8.81 8.26 -3.37
CA VAL A 244 9.23 8.86 -2.10
C VAL A 244 9.59 10.33 -2.27
N ARG A 245 10.28 10.69 -3.34
CA ARG A 245 10.68 12.08 -3.62
C ARG A 245 9.45 12.96 -3.87
N TRP A 246 8.60 12.60 -4.84
CA TRP A 246 7.45 13.44 -5.16
C TRP A 246 6.40 13.46 -4.04
N ALA A 247 6.15 12.34 -3.35
CA ALA A 247 5.25 12.33 -2.21
C ALA A 247 5.76 13.21 -1.06
N SER A 248 7.08 13.23 -0.84
CA SER A 248 7.71 14.13 0.14
C SER A 248 7.55 15.59 -0.25
N ALA A 249 7.66 15.93 -1.53
CA ALA A 249 7.43 17.29 -2.04
C ALA A 249 5.97 17.73 -1.82
N VAL A 250 4.99 16.87 -2.16
CA VAL A 250 3.56 17.13 -1.94
C VAL A 250 3.23 17.33 -0.45
N LEU A 251 3.68 16.40 0.40
CA LEU A 251 3.47 16.49 1.85
C LEU A 251 4.24 17.68 2.47
N GLY A 252 5.35 18.05 1.88
CA GLY A 252 6.14 19.23 2.24
C GLY A 252 5.40 20.52 1.90
N ALA A 253 4.92 20.65 0.66
CA ALA A 253 4.16 21.81 0.18
C ALA A 253 2.88 22.02 1.00
N LYS A 254 2.16 20.96 1.33
CA LYS A 254 1.00 21.00 2.25
C LYS A 254 1.36 21.63 3.62
N ARG A 255 2.61 21.52 4.06
CA ARG A 255 3.13 22.09 5.33
C ARG A 255 3.88 23.42 5.12
N GLY A 256 3.72 24.06 3.96
CA GLY A 256 4.33 25.34 3.62
C GLY A 256 5.81 25.28 3.24
N ARG A 257 6.37 24.10 2.95
CA ARG A 257 7.73 23.99 2.41
C ARG A 257 7.76 24.34 0.93
N ALA A 258 8.90 24.81 0.44
CA ALA A 258 9.11 25.01 -0.99
C ALA A 258 8.94 23.68 -1.75
N TRP A 259 8.41 23.78 -2.97
CA TRP A 259 8.31 22.65 -3.89
C TRP A 259 9.70 22.18 -4.31
N ASP A 260 9.97 20.91 -4.11
CA ASP A 260 11.27 20.29 -4.39
C ASP A 260 11.08 18.97 -5.17
N PHE A 261 10.56 19.11 -6.41
CA PHE A 261 10.50 18.01 -7.35
C PHE A 261 10.61 18.52 -8.78
N PRO A 262 11.26 17.79 -9.73
CA PRO A 262 11.52 18.29 -11.09
C PRO A 262 10.28 18.62 -11.93
N LEU A 263 9.14 17.91 -11.69
CA LEU A 263 7.88 18.25 -12.34
C LEU A 263 7.15 19.32 -11.53
N PRO A 264 6.54 20.32 -12.20
CA PRO A 264 5.64 21.25 -11.53
C PRO A 264 4.48 20.53 -10.83
N GLU A 265 4.05 21.02 -9.67
CA GLU A 265 2.96 20.42 -8.90
C GLU A 265 1.70 20.20 -9.75
N LYS A 266 1.37 21.15 -10.61
CA LYS A 266 0.21 21.09 -11.52
C LYS A 266 0.28 19.94 -12.54
N GLU A 267 1.49 19.56 -12.97
CA GLU A 267 1.70 18.46 -13.91
C GLU A 267 1.78 17.11 -13.21
N LEU A 268 2.31 17.08 -12.00
CA LEU A 268 2.58 15.85 -11.27
C LEU A 268 1.32 14.98 -11.17
N ALA A 269 0.18 15.57 -10.76
CA ALA A 269 -1.08 14.83 -10.59
C ALA A 269 -1.51 14.14 -11.88
N HIS A 270 -1.43 14.87 -13.01
CA HIS A 270 -1.77 14.33 -14.33
C HIS A 270 -0.81 13.22 -14.75
N ARG A 271 0.51 13.43 -14.63
CA ARG A 271 1.52 12.44 -15.03
C ARG A 271 1.41 11.15 -14.21
N VAL A 272 1.21 11.27 -12.89
CA VAL A 272 1.00 10.11 -12.01
C VAL A 272 -0.26 9.34 -12.42
N SER A 273 -1.38 10.03 -12.68
CA SER A 273 -2.63 9.39 -13.13
C SER A 273 -2.48 8.71 -14.48
N MET A 274 -1.75 9.31 -15.42
CA MET A 274 -1.49 8.70 -16.75
C MET A 274 -0.66 7.42 -16.62
N CYS A 275 0.42 7.44 -15.83
CA CYS A 275 1.21 6.25 -15.55
C CYS A 275 0.36 5.16 -14.89
N ASN A 276 -0.48 5.51 -13.91
CA ASN A 276 -1.36 4.56 -13.21
C ASN A 276 -2.43 3.98 -14.14
N GLY A 277 -2.99 4.78 -15.04
CA GLY A 277 -3.97 4.32 -16.02
C GLY A 277 -3.44 3.18 -16.88
N ALA A 278 -2.17 3.26 -17.31
CA ALA A 278 -1.48 2.21 -18.04
C ALA A 278 -1.04 1.06 -17.11
N LEU A 279 -0.36 1.39 -15.99
CA LEU A 279 0.20 0.41 -15.04
C LEU A 279 -0.85 -0.57 -14.53
N PHE A 280 -2.03 -0.08 -14.20
CA PHE A 280 -3.12 -0.87 -13.63
C PHE A 280 -4.13 -1.37 -14.65
N ASP A 281 -3.90 -1.14 -15.94
CA ASP A 281 -4.85 -1.52 -17.00
C ASP A 281 -6.27 -0.98 -16.73
N ALA A 282 -6.36 0.29 -16.28
CA ALA A 282 -7.60 0.89 -15.80
C ALA A 282 -8.72 0.91 -16.85
N ARG A 283 -8.36 1.00 -18.14
CA ARG A 283 -9.31 0.96 -19.27
C ARG A 283 -9.95 -0.42 -19.49
N ASN A 284 -9.41 -1.46 -18.83
CA ASN A 284 -9.94 -2.83 -18.85
C ASN A 284 -10.33 -3.29 -17.44
N ASP A 285 -10.96 -2.41 -16.69
CA ASP A 285 -11.49 -2.69 -15.34
C ASP A 285 -10.44 -3.29 -14.39
N PHE A 286 -9.18 -2.87 -14.53
CA PHE A 286 -8.06 -3.32 -13.70
C PHE A 286 -7.74 -4.82 -13.80
N ALA A 287 -8.13 -5.48 -14.90
CA ALA A 287 -8.01 -6.92 -15.08
C ALA A 287 -6.54 -7.43 -15.04
N ASN A 288 -5.58 -6.57 -15.30
CA ASN A 288 -4.14 -6.91 -15.32
C ASN A 288 -3.30 -6.01 -14.39
N SER A 289 -3.90 -5.51 -13.31
CA SER A 289 -3.28 -4.54 -12.41
C SER A 289 -2.02 -5.06 -11.71
N VAL A 290 -2.03 -6.31 -11.27
CA VAL A 290 -0.86 -6.92 -10.63
C VAL A 290 0.21 -7.29 -11.66
N TRP A 291 -0.22 -7.75 -12.84
CA TRP A 291 0.71 -8.04 -13.93
C TRP A 291 1.46 -6.77 -14.37
N GLY A 292 0.77 -5.64 -14.53
CA GLY A 292 1.40 -4.38 -14.91
C GLY A 292 2.46 -3.93 -13.91
N VAL A 293 2.16 -3.98 -12.60
CA VAL A 293 3.13 -3.72 -11.54
C VAL A 293 4.35 -4.63 -11.65
N LYS A 294 4.16 -5.93 -11.83
CA LYS A 294 5.27 -6.90 -11.97
C LYS A 294 6.02 -6.73 -13.29
N TYR A 295 5.34 -6.37 -14.37
CA TYR A 295 5.99 -6.03 -15.63
C TYR A 295 6.93 -4.85 -15.45
N ARG A 296 6.46 -3.76 -14.85
CA ARG A 296 7.29 -2.57 -14.59
C ARG A 296 8.50 -2.91 -13.73
N LEU A 297 8.34 -3.66 -12.66
CA LEU A 297 9.44 -4.12 -11.82
C LEU A 297 10.43 -5.01 -12.59
N SER A 298 9.94 -5.85 -13.49
CA SER A 298 10.78 -6.69 -14.34
C SER A 298 11.56 -5.85 -15.36
N SER A 299 10.95 -4.84 -15.97
CA SER A 299 11.62 -3.92 -16.89
C SER A 299 12.70 -3.06 -16.22
N LEU A 300 12.61 -2.89 -14.90
CA LEU A 300 13.60 -2.25 -14.04
C LEU A 300 14.66 -3.21 -13.49
N GLY A 301 14.59 -4.51 -13.79
CA GLY A 301 15.54 -5.52 -13.33
C GLY A 301 15.36 -5.94 -11.86
N LEU A 302 14.24 -5.60 -11.23
CA LEU A 302 13.89 -5.92 -9.84
C LEU A 302 13.13 -7.25 -9.69
N LEU A 303 12.57 -7.77 -10.78
CA LEU A 303 11.94 -9.09 -10.86
C LEU A 303 12.44 -9.83 -12.12
N PRO A 304 12.47 -11.18 -12.10
CA PRO A 304 12.90 -11.96 -13.26
C PRO A 304 11.84 -12.05 -14.36
N GLY A 305 10.63 -11.57 -14.09
CA GLY A 305 9.51 -11.52 -15.02
C GLY A 305 8.19 -11.21 -14.33
N PRO A 306 7.12 -10.92 -15.11
CA PRO A 306 5.83 -10.46 -14.58
C PRO A 306 4.91 -11.61 -14.16
N TRP A 307 5.43 -12.67 -13.55
CA TRP A 307 4.63 -13.85 -13.24
C TRP A 307 3.71 -13.62 -12.05
N CYS A 308 2.40 -13.83 -12.31
CA CYS A 308 1.32 -13.72 -11.36
C CYS A 308 0.67 -15.08 -11.11
N PHE A 309 -0.07 -15.24 -10.00
CA PHE A 309 -0.88 -16.44 -9.79
C PHE A 309 -2.02 -16.55 -10.80
N ARG A 310 -2.65 -15.43 -11.15
CA ARG A 310 -3.87 -15.38 -11.97
C ARG A 310 -3.70 -14.59 -13.27
N GLU A 311 -3.17 -13.39 -13.20
CA GLU A 311 -3.07 -12.47 -14.34
C GLU A 311 -1.96 -12.91 -15.30
N LYS A 312 -2.15 -12.61 -16.59
CA LYS A 312 -1.21 -12.98 -17.65
C LYS A 312 -0.73 -11.78 -18.48
N GLY A 313 -1.32 -10.62 -18.25
CA GLY A 313 -1.19 -9.47 -19.12
C GLY A 313 -2.00 -9.62 -20.42
N ARG A 314 -2.20 -8.53 -21.12
CA ARG A 314 -2.79 -8.52 -22.45
C ARG A 314 -1.79 -8.01 -23.48
N LYS A 315 -2.06 -8.30 -24.75
CA LYS A 315 -1.26 -7.77 -25.86
C LYS A 315 -1.24 -6.24 -25.84
N GLY A 316 -0.07 -5.64 -25.97
CA GLY A 316 0.15 -4.21 -26.03
C GLY A 316 0.19 -3.51 -24.66
N LEU A 317 -0.14 -4.17 -23.54
CA LEU A 317 -0.11 -3.53 -22.22
C LEU A 317 1.31 -3.11 -21.82
N ALA A 318 2.31 -3.91 -22.16
CA ALA A 318 3.71 -3.58 -21.93
C ALA A 318 4.09 -2.25 -22.62
N ASP A 319 3.75 -2.13 -23.90
CA ASP A 319 4.05 -0.93 -24.69
C ASP A 319 3.31 0.31 -24.18
N GLU A 320 2.10 0.15 -23.63
CA GLU A 320 1.33 1.24 -23.02
C GLU A 320 2.01 1.72 -21.74
N ILE A 321 2.48 0.79 -20.89
CA ILE A 321 3.21 1.13 -19.66
C ILE A 321 4.52 1.84 -20.02
N ASP A 322 5.31 1.28 -20.93
CA ASP A 322 6.61 1.86 -21.32
C ASP A 322 6.47 3.26 -21.90
N ARG A 323 5.46 3.53 -22.74
CA ARG A 323 5.15 4.87 -23.25
C ARG A 323 4.77 5.83 -22.13
N ALA A 324 3.89 5.43 -21.21
CA ALA A 324 3.46 6.31 -20.12
C ALA A 324 4.63 6.77 -19.24
N TYR A 325 5.57 5.88 -18.97
CA TYR A 325 6.78 6.22 -18.19
C TYR A 325 7.85 6.94 -19.03
N ALA A 326 7.91 6.74 -20.35
CA ALA A 326 8.77 7.53 -21.24
C ALA A 326 8.30 8.99 -21.30
N ASP A 327 7.00 9.24 -21.26
CA ASP A 327 6.41 10.58 -21.20
C ASP A 327 6.57 11.27 -19.83
N ALA A 328 6.97 10.53 -18.80
CA ALA A 328 7.13 11.02 -17.43
C ALA A 328 8.43 10.51 -16.77
N PRO A 329 9.63 10.82 -17.34
CA PRO A 329 10.90 10.26 -16.86
C PRO A 329 11.20 10.58 -15.41
N ALA A 330 10.77 11.73 -14.89
CA ALA A 330 10.94 12.10 -13.49
C ALA A 330 10.19 11.17 -12.50
N LEU A 331 9.22 10.38 -12.99
CA LEU A 331 8.52 9.37 -12.20
C LEU A 331 9.17 7.98 -12.27
N SER A 332 10.34 7.85 -12.90
CA SER A 332 11.01 6.57 -13.13
C SER A 332 12.27 6.44 -12.27
N ASP A 333 12.48 5.24 -11.74
CA ASP A 333 13.67 4.87 -10.98
C ASP A 333 14.84 4.36 -11.85
N ARG A 334 14.78 4.53 -13.17
CA ARG A 334 15.84 4.03 -14.09
C ARG A 334 17.22 4.56 -13.72
N GLU A 335 17.34 5.85 -13.44
CA GLU A 335 18.61 6.47 -13.05
C GLU A 335 19.09 5.95 -11.69
N PHE A 336 18.21 5.95 -10.69
CA PHE A 336 18.52 5.40 -9.37
C PHE A 336 18.99 3.94 -9.44
N LEU A 337 18.34 3.12 -10.26
CA LEU A 337 18.69 1.71 -10.42
C LEU A 337 19.92 1.49 -11.30
N ALA A 338 20.19 2.36 -12.26
CA ALA A 338 21.46 2.30 -13.01
C ALA A 338 22.69 2.41 -12.09
N GLU A 339 22.59 3.19 -11.03
CA GLU A 339 23.66 3.37 -10.06
C GLU A 339 23.68 2.31 -8.95
N ASN A 340 22.52 1.76 -8.58
CA ASN A 340 22.40 0.99 -7.34
C ASN A 340 22.08 -0.50 -7.54
N LEU A 341 21.53 -0.92 -8.69
CA LEU A 341 20.96 -2.27 -8.88
C LEU A 341 21.98 -3.39 -8.66
N ASP A 342 23.19 -3.24 -9.19
CA ASP A 342 24.23 -4.26 -9.05
C ASP A 342 24.71 -4.41 -7.60
N SER A 343 24.78 -3.29 -6.86
CA SER A 343 25.09 -3.32 -5.43
C SER A 343 23.99 -4.03 -4.64
N LEU A 344 22.72 -3.71 -4.92
CA LEU A 344 21.56 -4.35 -4.30
C LEU A 344 21.53 -5.87 -4.60
N LYS A 345 21.83 -6.28 -5.83
CA LYS A 345 21.90 -7.70 -6.24
C LYS A 345 23.01 -8.45 -5.50
N ARG A 346 24.20 -7.85 -5.38
CA ARG A 346 25.32 -8.44 -4.62
C ARG A 346 24.95 -8.60 -3.14
N GLU A 347 24.34 -7.59 -2.53
CA GLU A 347 23.97 -7.61 -1.10
C GLU A 347 23.02 -8.75 -0.74
N VAL A 348 22.17 -9.19 -1.68
CA VAL A 348 21.25 -10.34 -1.48
C VAL A 348 21.76 -11.64 -2.10
N GLY A 349 22.99 -11.68 -2.63
CA GLY A 349 23.60 -12.85 -3.24
C GLY A 349 22.90 -13.31 -4.54
N LEU A 350 22.35 -12.37 -5.30
CA LEU A 350 21.70 -12.69 -6.59
C LEU A 350 22.71 -12.73 -7.74
N VAL A 351 23.81 -12.01 -7.63
CA VAL A 351 24.99 -12.06 -8.50
C VAL A 351 26.24 -12.25 -7.63
N PRO A 352 27.33 -12.85 -8.17
CA PRO A 352 28.56 -13.06 -7.43
C PRO A 352 29.19 -11.76 -6.92
#